data_8c5540629bfde4b54ab230df3fde9249
#
_entry.id   8c5540629bfde4b54ab230df3fde9249
#
_cell.length_a   1.000
_cell.length_b   1.000
_cell.length_c   1.000
_cell.angle_alpha   90.00
_cell.angle_beta   90.00
_cell.angle_gamma   90.00
#
_symmetry.space_group_name_H-M   'P 1'
#
loop_
_entity.id
_entity.type
_entity.pdbx_description
1 polymer ?
#
loop_
_entity_poly.entity_id
_entity_poly.type
_entity_poly.pdbx_seq_one_letter_code
_entity_poly.pdbx_strand_id
1 'polypeptide(L)'
;MKRRPIPHSMMAVIAILLLALAGCTPTPENVTKSNALPPMYPDYIDITMPCNIAPLNFLVRDDHCEAVQVEARHCDLMPEYEEETAITLLNKGNEAIFDIDEWKKLIHHVGNIEVKVTALINGTWMEYKPFFWHVTDSIDSHLTYRLIEPDYEIYQNLTLQERCLENFDERSISNYGLVGNRCMNCHTYANRQPNLSMLYLRGEGGGAILNRNGQLTKLNIKTNDMVSGSVYFGFSKSGRYITFSTNVIIPAFHATPRKRLEVFDSKSDVYVADLETNTIISSPLLSDSLAFETFPTFSPDGKYIYFCSAPPTKLPDGLKEMRYSLCRIAFDENTGTIGTEVDTLFNGREKGLSVCHPRVSPDGRHLVFTVADYGTFPIWHQESDLRMLNLQTGETDEMRLVNSAKSDTYHSWSSNSRWLVFASKRDDGLYGKPYFCYVDRLGKAHKPFVLPQEDPHFYDYNLKSFNAPELGNGRLPFDAKDVKDALEGQAMDFKN
;
A
#
# COMPACT_ATOMS: atom_id res chain seq x y z
N MET A 1 -44.43 -17.07 55.72
CA MET A 1 -44.85 -16.06 54.72
C MET A 1 -44.65 -16.62 53.31
N LYS A 2 -45.72 -17.04 52.62
CA LYS A 2 -45.66 -17.58 51.25
C LYS A 2 -45.58 -16.37 50.26
N ARG A 3 -44.50 -16.28 49.51
CA ARG A 3 -44.40 -15.29 48.39
C ARG A 3 -45.38 -15.70 47.29
N ARG A 4 -46.28 -14.80 46.92
CA ARG A 4 -47.21 -14.97 45.77
C ARG A 4 -46.37 -14.89 44.49
N PRO A 5 -46.52 -15.77 43.49
CA PRO A 5 -45.86 -15.64 42.21
C PRO A 5 -46.41 -14.44 41.43
N ILE A 6 -45.51 -13.71 40.77
CA ILE A 6 -45.86 -12.59 39.86
C ILE A 6 -46.60 -13.21 38.66
N PRO A 7 -47.76 -12.70 38.25
CA PRO A 7 -48.50 -13.27 37.12
C PRO A 7 -47.72 -13.08 35.82
N HIS A 8 -47.71 -14.08 34.96
CA HIS A 8 -46.97 -14.10 33.70
C HIS A 8 -47.30 -12.92 32.76
N SER A 9 -48.51 -12.35 32.84
CA SER A 9 -48.90 -11.15 32.14
C SER A 9 -48.13 -9.88 32.58
N MET A 10 -47.76 -9.79 33.84
CA MET A 10 -46.98 -8.65 34.37
C MET A 10 -45.49 -8.78 34.01
N MET A 11 -44.93 -10.01 33.91
CA MET A 11 -43.61 -10.23 33.39
C MET A 11 -43.48 -9.94 31.88
N ALA A 12 -44.53 -10.25 31.10
CA ALA A 12 -44.57 -9.92 29.67
C ALA A 12 -44.66 -8.39 29.42
N VAL A 13 -45.43 -7.66 30.22
CA VAL A 13 -45.51 -6.20 30.12
C VAL A 13 -44.21 -5.54 30.56
N ILE A 14 -43.52 -6.05 31.58
CA ILE A 14 -42.20 -5.57 32.01
C ILE A 14 -41.14 -5.89 30.97
N ALA A 15 -41.19 -7.07 30.32
CA ALA A 15 -40.26 -7.43 29.22
C ALA A 15 -40.50 -6.58 27.96
N ILE A 16 -41.76 -6.26 27.63
CA ILE A 16 -42.11 -5.35 26.51
C ILE A 16 -41.72 -3.90 26.84
N LEU A 17 -41.88 -3.45 28.09
CA LEU A 17 -41.40 -2.13 28.52
C LEU A 17 -39.86 -2.06 28.56
N LEU A 18 -39.17 -3.13 28.91
CA LEU A 18 -37.69 -3.21 28.85
C LEU A 18 -37.17 -3.31 27.41
N LEU A 19 -37.92 -3.92 26.50
CA LEU A 19 -37.62 -3.93 25.06
C LEU A 19 -37.94 -2.57 24.38
N ALA A 20 -38.89 -1.81 24.86
CA ALA A 20 -39.22 -0.45 24.41
C ALA A 20 -38.22 0.61 24.95
N LEU A 21 -37.41 0.24 25.96
CA LEU A 21 -36.28 1.02 26.48
C LEU A 21 -34.92 0.62 25.83
N ALA A 22 -34.94 -0.31 24.92
CA ALA A 22 -33.80 -0.52 23.97
C ALA A 22 -33.80 0.70 23.01
N GLY A 23 -33.15 1.75 23.46
CA GLY A 23 -33.29 3.12 23.05
C GLY A 23 -33.11 3.35 21.55
N CYS A 24 -34.10 4.02 20.96
CA CYS A 24 -33.87 4.79 19.74
C CYS A 24 -32.67 5.71 19.96
N THR A 25 -31.74 5.76 19.03
CA THR A 25 -30.68 6.77 19.03
C THR A 25 -31.35 8.13 19.05
N PRO A 26 -31.06 9.05 19.99
CA PRO A 26 -31.70 10.35 20.06
C PRO A 26 -31.38 11.14 18.79
N THR A 27 -32.36 11.81 18.22
CA THR A 27 -32.18 12.73 17.09
C THR A 27 -31.59 14.06 17.58
N PRO A 28 -30.78 14.76 16.75
CA PRO A 28 -30.23 16.06 17.13
C PRO A 28 -31.32 17.10 17.46
N GLU A 29 -31.29 17.59 18.69
CA GLU A 29 -32.15 18.68 19.18
C GLU A 29 -31.28 19.70 19.90
N ASN A 30 -31.63 21.00 19.80
CA ASN A 30 -30.93 22.11 20.47
C ASN A 30 -29.39 22.08 20.19
N VAL A 31 -29.02 21.93 18.91
CA VAL A 31 -27.65 21.77 18.45
C VAL A 31 -26.80 23.02 18.70
N THR A 32 -25.70 22.86 19.38
CA THR A 32 -24.65 23.89 19.54
C THR A 32 -23.65 23.82 18.41
N LYS A 33 -23.35 24.96 17.77
CA LYS A 33 -22.37 25.04 16.68
C LYS A 33 -20.96 25.22 17.22
N SER A 34 -20.01 24.42 16.70
CA SER A 34 -18.59 24.54 16.96
C SER A 34 -17.86 25.06 15.72
N ASN A 35 -16.83 25.85 15.90
CA ASN A 35 -15.90 26.25 14.83
C ASN A 35 -14.75 25.26 14.65
N ALA A 36 -14.65 24.22 15.49
CA ALA A 36 -13.65 23.16 15.39
C ALA A 36 -14.08 22.11 14.35
N LEU A 37 -13.11 21.49 13.69
CA LEU A 37 -13.31 20.27 12.91
C LEU A 37 -13.61 19.09 13.84
N PRO A 38 -14.33 18.05 13.40
CA PRO A 38 -14.58 16.87 14.22
C PRO A 38 -13.25 16.16 14.56
N PRO A 39 -13.10 15.62 15.78
CA PRO A 39 -11.95 14.80 16.13
C PRO A 39 -12.07 13.40 15.47
N MET A 40 -11.90 13.37 14.17
CA MET A 40 -12.13 12.21 13.30
C MET A 40 -10.91 11.26 13.26
N TYR A 41 -11.17 9.98 13.34
CA TYR A 41 -10.18 8.94 13.13
C TYR A 41 -10.77 7.73 12.36
N PRO A 42 -10.11 7.25 11.29
CA PRO A 42 -8.95 7.87 10.65
C PRO A 42 -9.21 9.30 10.13
N ASP A 43 -8.15 10.05 9.85
CA ASP A 43 -8.26 11.43 9.34
C ASP A 43 -8.67 11.42 7.85
N TYR A 44 -9.96 11.55 7.59
CA TYR A 44 -10.55 11.70 6.27
C TYR A 44 -11.05 13.15 5.99
N ILE A 45 -10.60 14.13 6.76
CA ILE A 45 -11.00 15.53 6.59
C ILE A 45 -10.28 16.14 5.38
N ASP A 46 -11.04 16.81 4.49
CA ASP A 46 -10.51 17.51 3.32
C ASP A 46 -9.55 16.65 2.46
N ILE A 47 -9.97 15.43 2.12
CA ILE A 47 -9.22 14.51 1.29
C ILE A 47 -9.72 14.48 -0.15
N THR A 48 -8.84 14.10 -1.08
CA THR A 48 -9.22 13.67 -2.44
C THR A 48 -9.32 12.16 -2.46
N MET A 49 -10.45 11.61 -2.93
CA MET A 49 -10.72 10.18 -2.93
C MET A 49 -11.21 9.69 -4.30
N PRO A 50 -11.01 8.38 -4.63
CA PRO A 50 -11.51 7.81 -5.87
C PRO A 50 -13.02 7.57 -5.84
N CYS A 51 -13.66 7.65 -7.01
CA CYS A 51 -15.11 7.44 -7.16
C CYS A 51 -15.54 5.97 -6.99
N ASN A 52 -14.64 5.07 -6.66
CA ASN A 52 -14.91 3.64 -6.48
C ASN A 52 -14.25 3.05 -5.22
N ILE A 53 -14.00 3.86 -4.19
CA ILE A 53 -13.45 3.38 -2.91
C ILE A 53 -14.56 2.88 -1.98
N ALA A 54 -14.25 1.90 -1.12
CA ALA A 54 -15.12 1.46 -0.04
C ALA A 54 -15.46 2.60 0.95
N PRO A 55 -16.54 2.48 1.72
CA PRO A 55 -16.95 3.50 2.68
C PRO A 55 -15.86 3.97 3.61
N LEU A 56 -15.74 5.29 3.78
CA LEU A 56 -14.83 5.94 4.72
C LEU A 56 -15.42 5.92 6.14
N ASN A 57 -15.59 4.72 6.70
CA ASN A 57 -16.05 4.57 8.08
C ASN A 57 -15.04 5.19 9.04
N PHE A 58 -15.51 5.93 10.04
CA PHE A 58 -14.66 6.65 10.97
C PHE A 58 -15.24 6.73 12.39
N LEU A 59 -14.40 7.13 13.33
CA LEU A 59 -14.75 7.41 14.72
C LEU A 59 -14.72 8.92 14.99
N VAL A 60 -15.62 9.40 15.84
CA VAL A 60 -15.44 10.66 16.55
C VAL A 60 -14.69 10.35 17.86
N ARG A 61 -13.43 10.74 17.95
CA ARG A 61 -12.52 10.45 19.08
C ARG A 61 -12.81 11.37 20.27
N ASP A 62 -13.95 11.11 20.91
CA ASP A 62 -14.32 11.70 22.18
C ASP A 62 -14.91 10.61 23.09
N ASP A 63 -14.31 10.42 24.27
CA ASP A 63 -14.67 9.35 25.21
C ASP A 63 -16.10 9.48 25.75
N HIS A 64 -16.72 10.64 25.60
CA HIS A 64 -18.08 10.95 26.02
C HIS A 64 -19.07 11.03 24.85
N CYS A 65 -18.69 10.53 23.67
CA CYS A 65 -19.56 10.50 22.51
C CYS A 65 -20.61 9.40 22.64
N GLU A 66 -21.89 9.80 22.67
CA GLU A 66 -23.03 8.92 22.86
C GLU A 66 -23.76 8.58 21.55
N ALA A 67 -23.69 9.48 20.56
CA ALA A 67 -24.23 9.28 19.21
C ALA A 67 -23.54 10.21 18.19
N VAL A 68 -23.51 9.78 16.94
CA VAL A 68 -22.96 10.55 15.80
C VAL A 68 -23.99 10.58 14.67
N GLN A 69 -24.30 11.78 14.18
CA GLN A 69 -24.99 12.00 12.91
C GLN A 69 -24.01 12.54 11.88
N VAL A 70 -24.07 11.98 10.67
CA VAL A 70 -23.30 12.48 9.52
C VAL A 70 -24.26 12.77 8.38
N GLU A 71 -24.15 13.96 7.81
CA GLU A 71 -24.82 14.36 6.57
C GLU A 71 -23.74 14.58 5.51
N ALA A 72 -23.83 13.85 4.39
CA ALA A 72 -22.90 13.97 3.27
C ALA A 72 -23.71 14.18 1.99
N ARG A 73 -23.41 15.26 1.24
CA ARG A 73 -24.09 15.58 0.00
C ARG A 73 -23.19 16.30 -0.99
N HIS A 74 -23.41 16.05 -2.26
CA HIS A 74 -22.78 16.84 -3.31
C HIS A 74 -23.21 18.30 -3.24
N CYS A 75 -22.26 19.21 -3.48
CA CYS A 75 -22.53 20.64 -3.60
C CYS A 75 -22.33 21.18 -5.04
N ASP A 76 -21.91 20.35 -5.96
CA ASP A 76 -21.61 20.72 -7.36
C ASP A 76 -22.63 20.11 -8.36
N LEU A 77 -23.58 19.29 -7.90
CA LEU A 77 -24.60 18.67 -8.75
C LEU A 77 -25.82 19.61 -8.88
N MET A 78 -26.64 19.39 -9.93
CA MET A 78 -27.94 20.02 -10.06
C MET A 78 -28.87 19.51 -8.94
N PRO A 79 -29.81 20.36 -8.43
CA PRO A 79 -30.67 20.00 -7.28
C PRO A 79 -31.43 18.67 -7.43
N GLU A 80 -31.80 18.28 -8.65
CA GLU A 80 -32.47 17.03 -8.96
C GLU A 80 -31.64 15.78 -8.70
N TYR A 81 -30.29 15.90 -8.71
CA TYR A 81 -29.37 14.81 -8.41
C TYR A 81 -28.81 14.86 -6.97
N GLU A 82 -28.89 16.03 -6.31
CA GLU A 82 -28.40 16.21 -4.94
C GLU A 82 -29.20 15.39 -3.93
N GLU A 83 -30.53 15.31 -4.08
CA GLU A 83 -31.39 14.55 -3.16
C GLU A 83 -31.24 13.05 -3.30
N GLU A 84 -30.97 12.54 -4.53
CA GLU A 84 -30.79 11.10 -4.80
C GLU A 84 -29.45 10.56 -4.29
N THR A 85 -28.46 11.43 -4.06
CA THR A 85 -27.10 11.06 -3.68
C THR A 85 -26.73 11.46 -2.24
N ALA A 86 -27.60 12.19 -1.53
CA ALA A 86 -27.32 12.57 -0.15
C ALA A 86 -27.45 11.38 0.83
N ILE A 87 -26.51 11.29 1.77
CA ILE A 87 -26.57 10.32 2.86
C ILE A 87 -26.79 11.08 4.18
N THR A 88 -27.71 10.57 4.99
CA THR A 88 -27.84 10.97 6.39
C THR A 88 -27.83 9.70 7.25
N LEU A 89 -26.76 9.50 8.01
CA LEU A 89 -26.67 8.41 8.98
C LEU A 89 -26.77 8.94 10.42
N LEU A 90 -27.30 8.10 11.31
CA LEU A 90 -27.37 8.36 12.75
C LEU A 90 -27.05 7.07 13.50
N ASN A 91 -25.89 7.03 14.12
CA ASN A 91 -25.39 5.87 14.85
C ASN A 91 -25.29 6.16 16.34
N LYS A 92 -25.54 5.14 17.14
CA LYS A 92 -25.26 5.17 18.58
C LYS A 92 -23.78 4.94 18.82
N GLY A 93 -23.20 5.62 19.82
CA GLY A 93 -21.77 5.60 20.09
C GLY A 93 -21.01 6.60 19.24
N ASN A 94 -19.73 6.37 19.06
CA ASN A 94 -18.82 7.29 18.38
C ASN A 94 -18.47 6.87 16.93
N GLU A 95 -19.13 5.85 16.40
CA GLU A 95 -18.87 5.28 15.08
C GLU A 95 -19.77 5.92 14.01
N ALA A 96 -19.16 6.25 12.86
CA ALA A 96 -19.88 6.60 11.63
C ALA A 96 -19.64 5.48 10.61
N ILE A 97 -20.68 4.66 10.38
CA ILE A 97 -20.65 3.51 9.49
C ILE A 97 -21.65 3.73 8.38
N PHE A 98 -21.17 3.75 7.13
CA PHE A 98 -22.01 3.99 5.96
C PHE A 98 -22.50 2.67 5.35
N ASP A 99 -23.75 2.67 4.88
CA ASP A 99 -24.25 1.61 4.01
C ASP A 99 -23.50 1.64 2.68
N ILE A 100 -23.05 0.47 2.22
CA ILE A 100 -22.18 0.38 1.05
C ILE A 100 -22.90 0.74 -0.26
N ASP A 101 -24.18 0.45 -0.37
CA ASP A 101 -24.96 0.73 -1.59
C ASP A 101 -25.32 2.23 -1.68
N GLU A 102 -25.64 2.86 -0.55
CA GLU A 102 -25.83 4.31 -0.45
C GLU A 102 -24.50 5.04 -0.70
N TRP A 103 -23.41 4.55 -0.11
CA TRP A 103 -22.08 5.09 -0.32
C TRP A 103 -21.68 5.08 -1.80
N LYS A 104 -21.86 3.97 -2.51
CA LYS A 104 -21.57 3.87 -3.94
C LYS A 104 -22.34 4.85 -4.79
N LYS A 105 -23.61 5.12 -4.44
CA LYS A 105 -24.42 6.15 -5.11
C LYS A 105 -23.85 7.55 -4.87
N LEU A 106 -23.47 7.84 -3.62
CA LEU A 106 -22.90 9.13 -3.24
C LEU A 106 -21.62 9.43 -4.02
N ILE A 107 -20.65 8.47 -4.09
CA ILE A 107 -19.35 8.70 -4.70
C ILE A 107 -19.28 8.44 -6.21
N HIS A 108 -20.39 7.99 -6.83
CA HIS A 108 -20.42 7.71 -8.28
C HIS A 108 -20.12 8.94 -9.14
N HIS A 109 -20.50 10.12 -8.66
CA HIS A 109 -20.29 11.39 -9.36
C HIS A 109 -19.02 12.08 -8.88
N VAL A 110 -18.19 12.50 -9.83
CA VAL A 110 -17.01 13.34 -9.55
C VAL A 110 -17.48 14.72 -9.10
N GLY A 111 -16.86 15.27 -8.08
CA GLY A 111 -17.21 16.59 -7.52
C GLY A 111 -16.91 16.70 -6.04
N ASN A 112 -17.46 17.74 -5.42
CA ASN A 112 -17.25 18.01 -4.00
C ASN A 112 -18.46 17.55 -3.18
N ILE A 113 -18.19 16.79 -2.13
CA ILE A 113 -19.17 16.36 -1.13
C ILE A 113 -18.93 17.17 0.13
N GLU A 114 -19.92 18.00 0.55
CA GLU A 114 -19.91 18.62 1.86
C GLU A 114 -20.29 17.59 2.92
N VAL A 115 -19.47 17.51 3.97
CA VAL A 115 -19.69 16.57 5.09
C VAL A 115 -19.89 17.36 6.38
N LYS A 116 -21.03 17.14 7.04
CA LYS A 116 -21.37 17.68 8.35
C LYS A 116 -21.41 16.56 9.37
N VAL A 117 -20.70 16.74 10.46
CA VAL A 117 -20.70 15.81 11.58
C VAL A 117 -21.31 16.50 12.79
N THR A 118 -22.32 15.87 13.38
CA THR A 118 -22.96 16.31 14.62
C THR A 118 -22.87 15.17 15.63
N ALA A 119 -22.27 15.42 16.80
CA ALA A 119 -22.08 14.39 17.82
C ALA A 119 -22.79 14.77 19.13
N LEU A 120 -23.37 13.79 19.81
CA LEU A 120 -23.91 13.92 21.16
C LEU A 120 -22.78 13.69 22.17
N ILE A 121 -22.31 14.77 22.78
CA ILE A 121 -21.20 14.76 23.74
C ILE A 121 -21.72 15.21 25.12
N ASN A 122 -21.63 14.35 26.14
CA ASN A 122 -22.14 14.64 27.48
C ASN A 122 -23.60 15.17 27.47
N GLY A 123 -24.49 14.52 26.69
CA GLY A 123 -25.91 14.90 26.58
C GLY A 123 -26.19 16.18 25.79
N THR A 124 -25.18 16.77 25.11
CA THR A 124 -25.36 17.99 24.28
C THR A 124 -24.99 17.70 22.84
N TRP A 125 -25.87 18.02 21.89
CA TRP A 125 -25.55 17.91 20.47
C TRP A 125 -24.64 19.06 20.02
N MET A 126 -23.51 18.68 19.41
CA MET A 126 -22.52 19.60 18.88
C MET A 126 -22.33 19.38 17.38
N GLU A 127 -22.65 20.39 16.57
CA GLU A 127 -22.37 20.40 15.13
C GLU A 127 -20.96 20.98 14.92
N TYR A 128 -20.08 20.18 14.33
CA TYR A 128 -18.70 20.58 13.99
C TYR A 128 -18.67 21.41 12.70
N LYS A 129 -17.53 22.09 12.46
CA LYS A 129 -17.28 22.78 11.20
C LYS A 129 -17.33 21.78 10.05
N PRO A 130 -18.12 22.04 8.98
CA PRO A 130 -18.14 21.18 7.79
C PRO A 130 -16.78 21.12 7.10
N PHE A 131 -16.53 20.02 6.40
CA PHE A 131 -15.35 19.77 5.58
C PHE A 131 -15.77 19.11 4.27
N PHE A 132 -14.81 18.83 3.37
CA PHE A 132 -15.10 18.32 2.03
C PHE A 132 -14.39 17.01 1.73
N TRP A 133 -15.08 16.13 1.01
CA TRP A 133 -14.50 15.05 0.25
C TRP A 133 -14.51 15.42 -1.24
N HIS A 134 -13.33 15.32 -1.88
CA HIS A 134 -13.17 15.63 -3.30
C HIS A 134 -13.13 14.32 -4.07
N VAL A 135 -14.25 13.93 -4.69
CA VAL A 135 -14.36 12.72 -5.50
C VAL A 135 -13.76 12.97 -6.88
N THR A 136 -12.87 12.06 -7.34
CA THR A 136 -12.18 12.20 -8.62
C THR A 136 -11.98 10.86 -9.33
N ASP A 137 -10.98 10.76 -10.21
CA ASP A 137 -10.68 9.57 -11.01
C ASP A 137 -10.72 8.27 -10.19
N SER A 138 -11.20 7.18 -10.79
CA SER A 138 -11.22 5.85 -10.16
C SER A 138 -9.81 5.35 -9.84
N ILE A 139 -9.71 4.42 -8.92
CA ILE A 139 -8.48 3.67 -8.61
C ILE A 139 -8.63 2.21 -9.09
N ASP A 140 -7.52 1.49 -9.26
CA ASP A 140 -7.55 0.04 -9.50
C ASP A 140 -8.34 -0.67 -8.40
N SER A 141 -9.13 -1.67 -8.75
CA SER A 141 -10.11 -2.26 -7.84
C SER A 141 -9.53 -3.13 -6.73
N HIS A 142 -8.26 -3.54 -6.84
CA HIS A 142 -7.65 -4.46 -5.88
C HIS A 142 -6.29 -3.96 -5.39
N LEU A 143 -5.97 -4.34 -4.16
CA LEU A 143 -4.70 -4.10 -3.50
C LEU A 143 -4.15 -5.41 -2.97
N THR A 144 -2.90 -5.74 -3.31
CA THR A 144 -2.17 -6.82 -2.64
C THR A 144 -1.12 -6.26 -1.70
N TYR A 145 -0.88 -6.93 -0.59
CA TYR A 145 0.11 -6.53 0.40
C TYR A 145 0.55 -7.72 1.26
N ARG A 146 1.74 -7.62 1.81
CA ARG A 146 2.14 -8.51 2.89
C ARG A 146 1.64 -7.98 4.22
N LEU A 147 1.01 -8.85 4.99
CA LEU A 147 0.69 -8.59 6.38
C LEU A 147 1.72 -9.31 7.25
N ILE A 148 2.52 -8.54 8.00
CA ILE A 148 3.72 -9.01 8.67
C ILE A 148 3.87 -8.37 10.06
N GLU A 149 4.49 -9.10 10.98
CA GLU A 149 4.90 -8.52 12.27
C GLU A 149 5.84 -7.32 12.10
N PRO A 150 5.79 -6.31 12.98
CA PRO A 150 6.46 -5.04 12.74
C PRO A 150 7.99 -5.12 12.67
N ASP A 151 8.60 -6.07 13.37
CA ASP A 151 10.06 -6.16 13.50
C ASP A 151 10.72 -7.19 12.57
N TYR A 152 9.97 -7.86 11.69
CA TYR A 152 10.46 -8.95 10.83
C TYR A 152 11.15 -10.12 11.54
N GLU A 153 11.22 -10.08 12.84
CA GLU A 153 11.84 -11.14 13.66
C GLU A 153 11.00 -12.41 13.65
N ILE A 154 9.68 -12.24 13.54
CA ILE A 154 8.71 -13.33 13.57
C ILE A 154 7.90 -13.33 12.26
N TYR A 155 8.51 -13.76 11.15
CA TYR A 155 7.81 -13.92 9.88
C TYR A 155 6.94 -15.19 9.80
N GLN A 156 6.79 -15.93 10.91
CA GLN A 156 5.94 -17.13 11.01
C GLN A 156 4.45 -16.86 10.80
N ASN A 157 4.00 -15.62 10.98
CA ASN A 157 2.62 -15.19 10.75
C ASN A 157 2.46 -14.33 9.48
N LEU A 158 3.45 -14.35 8.59
CA LEU A 158 3.40 -13.60 7.34
C LEU A 158 2.32 -14.17 6.44
N THR A 159 1.47 -13.28 5.91
CA THR A 159 0.47 -13.61 4.89
C THR A 159 0.59 -12.63 3.72
N LEU A 160 0.29 -13.11 2.53
CA LEU A 160 0.07 -12.27 1.36
C LEU A 160 -1.44 -12.17 1.14
N GLN A 161 -1.96 -10.97 1.22
CA GLN A 161 -3.39 -10.67 1.16
C GLN A 161 -3.75 -9.96 -0.14
N GLU A 162 -4.96 -10.18 -0.60
CA GLU A 162 -5.61 -9.40 -1.65
C GLU A 162 -6.91 -8.80 -1.10
N ARG A 163 -7.06 -7.50 -1.27
CA ARG A 163 -8.19 -6.70 -0.80
C ARG A 163 -8.90 -6.05 -1.98
N CYS A 164 -10.22 -6.18 -2.06
CA CYS A 164 -11.04 -5.36 -2.93
C CYS A 164 -11.16 -3.93 -2.36
N LEU A 165 -10.85 -2.91 -3.14
CA LEU A 165 -10.93 -1.51 -2.71
C LEU A 165 -12.34 -0.91 -2.83
N GLU A 166 -13.25 -1.56 -3.55
CA GLU A 166 -14.63 -1.12 -3.77
C GLU A 166 -15.62 -1.61 -2.69
N ASN A 167 -15.12 -2.52 -1.85
CA ASN A 167 -15.81 -3.08 -0.69
C ASN A 167 -14.77 -3.51 0.36
N PHE A 168 -15.19 -4.35 1.32
CA PHE A 168 -14.30 -4.81 2.38
C PHE A 168 -13.82 -6.26 2.21
N ASP A 169 -14.06 -6.88 1.04
CA ASP A 169 -13.64 -8.25 0.77
C ASP A 169 -12.12 -8.39 0.79
N GLU A 170 -11.64 -9.31 1.59
CA GLU A 170 -10.22 -9.64 1.71
C GLU A 170 -10.02 -11.15 1.69
N ARG A 171 -8.94 -11.61 1.06
CA ARG A 171 -8.54 -13.02 1.08
C ARG A 171 -7.04 -13.19 1.15
N SER A 172 -6.61 -14.29 1.76
CA SER A 172 -5.21 -14.71 1.72
C SER A 172 -4.91 -15.40 0.39
N ILE A 173 -3.91 -14.91 -0.34
CA ILE A 173 -3.39 -15.54 -1.56
C ILE A 173 -2.16 -16.39 -1.30
N SER A 174 -1.54 -16.26 -0.13
CA SER A 174 -0.54 -17.19 0.40
C SER A 174 -0.29 -16.92 1.88
N ASN A 175 0.16 -17.93 2.64
CA ASN A 175 0.57 -17.77 4.02
C ASN A 175 1.77 -18.67 4.37
N TYR A 176 2.51 -18.28 5.40
CA TYR A 176 3.73 -18.92 5.83
C TYR A 176 3.62 -20.44 6.05
N GLY A 177 2.58 -20.88 6.77
CA GLY A 177 2.36 -22.29 7.06
C GLY A 177 2.06 -23.13 5.81
N LEU A 178 1.27 -22.57 4.90
CA LEU A 178 0.86 -23.26 3.68
C LEU A 178 2.03 -23.51 2.72
N VAL A 179 2.98 -22.57 2.67
CA VAL A 179 4.16 -22.68 1.80
C VAL A 179 5.38 -23.30 2.50
N GLY A 180 5.15 -24.15 3.50
CA GLY A 180 6.19 -24.91 4.18
C GLY A 180 7.17 -24.03 4.96
N ASN A 181 6.64 -23.05 5.68
CA ASN A 181 7.40 -22.14 6.54
C ASN A 181 8.44 -21.27 5.78
N ARG A 182 8.09 -20.87 4.55
CA ARG A 182 8.95 -19.99 3.73
C ARG A 182 8.50 -18.55 3.79
N CYS A 183 9.45 -17.64 3.78
CA CYS A 183 9.17 -16.21 3.68
C CYS A 183 8.72 -15.86 2.26
N MET A 184 7.61 -15.16 2.15
CA MET A 184 7.10 -14.57 0.90
C MET A 184 7.57 -13.13 0.81
N ASN A 185 8.42 -12.82 -0.17
CA ASN A 185 9.10 -11.54 -0.12
C ASN A 185 8.55 -10.49 -1.10
N CYS A 186 8.45 -10.84 -2.36
CA CYS A 186 8.07 -9.90 -3.41
C CYS A 186 6.85 -10.43 -4.16
N HIS A 187 5.96 -9.52 -4.54
CA HIS A 187 4.89 -9.77 -5.49
C HIS A 187 4.81 -8.58 -6.43
N THR A 188 4.43 -8.79 -7.66
CA THR A 188 4.29 -7.73 -8.65
C THR A 188 3.40 -8.15 -9.81
N TYR A 189 2.84 -7.16 -10.51
CA TYR A 189 1.98 -7.31 -11.67
C TYR A 189 2.64 -6.75 -12.93
N ALA A 190 2.45 -7.41 -14.07
CA ALA A 190 2.69 -6.78 -15.35
C ALA A 190 1.56 -5.78 -15.65
N ASN A 191 1.92 -4.51 -15.84
CA ASN A 191 0.96 -3.44 -16.19
C ASN A 191 -0.29 -3.38 -15.28
N ARG A 192 -0.18 -3.74 -14.00
CA ARG A 192 -1.30 -3.84 -13.04
C ARG A 192 -2.37 -4.89 -13.40
N GLN A 193 -2.06 -5.79 -14.34
CA GLN A 193 -3.02 -6.81 -14.79
C GLN A 193 -2.94 -8.07 -13.93
N PRO A 194 -4.06 -8.56 -13.37
CA PRO A 194 -4.05 -9.74 -12.50
C PRO A 194 -3.68 -11.04 -13.25
N ASN A 195 -3.83 -11.05 -14.57
CA ASN A 195 -3.56 -12.23 -15.42
C ASN A 195 -2.07 -12.50 -15.63
N LEU A 196 -1.19 -11.53 -15.35
CA LEU A 196 0.25 -11.70 -15.41
C LEU A 196 0.89 -11.10 -14.17
N SER A 197 1.30 -11.95 -13.28
CA SER A 197 1.87 -11.54 -11.99
C SER A 197 2.92 -12.54 -11.51
N MET A 198 3.73 -12.12 -10.55
CA MET A 198 4.78 -12.95 -9.97
C MET A 198 4.83 -12.76 -8.45
N LEU A 199 5.11 -13.83 -7.74
CA LEU A 199 5.46 -13.80 -6.33
C LEU A 199 6.73 -14.63 -6.08
N TYR A 200 7.49 -14.30 -5.04
CA TYR A 200 8.72 -14.97 -4.71
C TYR A 200 8.71 -15.56 -3.30
N LEU A 201 9.10 -16.82 -3.19
CA LEU A 201 9.23 -17.54 -1.93
C LEU A 201 10.69 -17.84 -1.66
N ARG A 202 11.18 -17.40 -0.51
CA ARG A 202 12.58 -17.63 -0.07
C ARG A 202 12.76 -18.98 0.59
N GLY A 203 14.01 -19.41 0.66
CA GLY A 203 14.41 -20.62 1.39
C GLY A 203 14.60 -21.84 0.49
N GLU A 204 14.97 -22.94 1.11
CA GLU A 204 15.19 -24.22 0.41
C GLU A 204 13.88 -24.68 -0.26
N GLY A 205 13.97 -25.08 -1.53
CA GLY A 205 12.81 -25.43 -2.34
C GLY A 205 11.88 -24.26 -2.69
N GLY A 206 12.25 -23.01 -2.37
CA GLY A 206 11.58 -21.79 -2.81
C GLY A 206 11.72 -21.54 -4.31
N GLY A 207 11.41 -20.33 -4.75
CA GLY A 207 11.51 -19.89 -6.15
C GLY A 207 10.50 -18.80 -6.48
N ALA A 208 10.56 -18.29 -7.70
CA ALA A 208 9.55 -17.41 -8.24
C ALA A 208 8.35 -18.24 -8.73
N ILE A 209 7.14 -17.76 -8.46
CA ILE A 209 5.91 -18.35 -9.01
C ILE A 209 5.33 -17.34 -10.00
N LEU A 210 5.35 -17.69 -11.27
CA LEU A 210 4.76 -16.90 -12.34
C LEU A 210 3.31 -17.32 -12.54
N ASN A 211 2.41 -16.37 -12.50
CA ASN A 211 1.03 -16.55 -12.94
C ASN A 211 0.87 -16.05 -14.37
N ARG A 212 0.33 -16.90 -15.23
CA ARG A 212 -0.18 -16.54 -16.56
C ARG A 212 -1.62 -17.03 -16.68
N ASN A 213 -2.59 -16.12 -16.63
CA ASN A 213 -4.02 -16.42 -16.77
C ASN A 213 -4.53 -17.50 -15.79
N GLY A 214 -4.06 -17.49 -14.53
CA GLY A 214 -4.43 -18.47 -13.50
C GLY A 214 -3.58 -19.75 -13.51
N GLN A 215 -2.75 -19.96 -14.54
CA GLN A 215 -1.79 -21.06 -14.54
C GLN A 215 -0.51 -20.62 -13.82
N LEU A 216 -0.20 -21.27 -12.72
CA LEU A 216 0.99 -21.01 -11.94
C LEU A 216 2.14 -21.92 -12.34
N THR A 217 3.32 -21.34 -12.54
CA THR A 217 4.55 -22.05 -12.89
C THR A 217 5.67 -21.63 -11.94
N LYS A 218 6.34 -22.60 -11.32
CA LYS A 218 7.54 -22.33 -10.53
C LYS A 218 8.73 -22.11 -11.45
N LEU A 219 9.49 -21.05 -11.22
CA LEU A 219 10.67 -20.68 -11.96
C LEU A 219 11.91 -20.80 -11.07
N ASN A 220 12.95 -21.46 -11.54
CA ASN A 220 14.29 -21.44 -10.98
C ASN A 220 15.15 -20.47 -11.81
N ILE A 221 15.14 -19.20 -11.42
CA ILE A 221 15.80 -18.11 -12.16
C ILE A 221 17.28 -18.00 -11.75
N LYS A 222 17.67 -18.60 -10.61
CA LYS A 222 19.04 -18.50 -10.11
C LYS A 222 20.00 -19.31 -10.96
N THR A 223 21.03 -18.64 -11.52
CA THR A 223 22.18 -19.27 -12.16
C THR A 223 23.38 -19.28 -11.23
N ASN A 224 24.49 -19.98 -11.65
CA ASN A 224 25.70 -20.13 -10.83
C ASN A 224 26.44 -18.82 -10.57
N ASP A 225 26.26 -17.84 -11.46
CA ASP A 225 26.96 -16.55 -11.39
C ASP A 225 26.27 -15.57 -10.46
N MET A 226 25.05 -15.88 -10.00
CA MET A 226 24.26 -15.00 -9.13
C MET A 226 24.62 -15.18 -7.65
N VAL A 227 24.80 -14.07 -6.95
CA VAL A 227 25.17 -14.04 -5.52
C VAL A 227 24.09 -14.61 -4.59
N SER A 228 22.81 -14.53 -5.00
CA SER A 228 21.68 -15.03 -4.23
C SER A 228 20.49 -15.39 -5.11
N GLY A 229 19.33 -15.73 -4.51
CA GLY A 229 18.05 -15.81 -5.22
C GLY A 229 17.53 -14.44 -5.64
N SER A 230 16.61 -14.43 -6.60
CA SER A 230 16.04 -13.23 -7.21
C SER A 230 15.02 -12.53 -6.30
N VAL A 231 15.06 -11.20 -6.25
CA VAL A 231 14.13 -10.34 -5.51
C VAL A 231 13.82 -9.07 -6.30
N TYR A 232 12.81 -8.30 -5.87
CA TYR A 232 12.45 -7.00 -6.45
C TYR A 232 12.16 -7.03 -7.94
N PHE A 233 11.22 -7.90 -8.34
CA PHE A 233 10.85 -8.08 -9.74
C PHE A 233 10.14 -6.87 -10.34
N GLY A 234 10.41 -6.63 -11.64
CA GLY A 234 9.67 -5.70 -12.47
C GLY A 234 9.45 -6.30 -13.86
N PHE A 235 8.20 -6.27 -14.34
CA PHE A 235 7.88 -6.71 -15.72
C PHE A 235 8.18 -5.63 -16.74
N SER A 236 8.62 -6.04 -17.93
CA SER A 236 8.66 -5.16 -19.09
C SER A 236 7.26 -4.89 -19.64
N LYS A 237 7.15 -3.94 -20.56
CA LYS A 237 5.88 -3.54 -21.19
C LYS A 237 5.12 -4.71 -21.81
N SER A 238 5.79 -5.58 -22.55
CA SER A 238 5.19 -6.77 -23.19
C SER A 238 4.88 -7.88 -22.18
N GLY A 239 5.49 -7.85 -20.99
CA GLY A 239 5.46 -8.96 -20.04
C GLY A 239 6.34 -10.15 -20.44
N ARG A 240 7.17 -10.02 -21.51
CA ARG A 240 8.12 -11.03 -21.91
C ARG A 240 9.34 -11.05 -21.00
N TYR A 241 9.87 -9.88 -20.64
CA TYR A 241 11.03 -9.77 -19.79
C TYR A 241 10.63 -9.41 -18.36
N ILE A 242 11.43 -9.93 -17.42
CA ILE A 242 11.43 -9.47 -16.05
C ILE A 242 12.82 -8.99 -15.67
N THR A 243 12.90 -7.87 -14.97
CA THR A 243 14.13 -7.48 -14.28
C THR A 243 14.01 -7.79 -12.81
N PHE A 244 15.14 -8.10 -12.18
CA PHE A 244 15.22 -8.42 -10.74
C PHE A 244 16.62 -8.14 -10.22
N SER A 245 16.75 -8.08 -8.90
CA SER A 245 18.09 -8.05 -8.30
C SER A 245 18.35 -9.31 -7.48
N THR A 246 19.62 -9.57 -7.27
CA THR A 246 20.12 -10.60 -6.34
C THR A 246 20.84 -9.88 -5.21
N ASN A 247 20.45 -10.15 -3.96
CA ASN A 247 20.93 -9.39 -2.81
C ASN A 247 21.40 -10.33 -1.70
N VAL A 248 22.61 -10.12 -1.19
CA VAL A 248 23.08 -10.75 0.04
C VAL A 248 22.77 -9.82 1.21
N ILE A 249 21.67 -10.09 1.88
CA ILE A 249 21.09 -9.24 2.92
C ILE A 249 21.65 -9.64 4.28
N ILE A 250 22.12 -8.66 5.05
CA ILE A 250 22.60 -8.82 6.42
C ILE A 250 21.65 -8.07 7.36
N PRO A 251 20.90 -8.77 8.23
CA PRO A 251 20.18 -8.12 9.33
C PRO A 251 21.12 -7.92 10.52
N ALA A 252 21.10 -6.72 11.12
CA ALA A 252 21.83 -6.38 12.31
C ALA A 252 20.92 -5.78 13.36
N PHE A 253 21.02 -6.25 14.59
CA PHE A 253 20.19 -5.75 15.69
C PHE A 253 20.93 -4.64 16.45
N HIS A 254 20.19 -3.56 16.75
CA HIS A 254 20.69 -2.46 17.56
C HIS A 254 20.06 -2.50 18.96
N ALA A 255 20.88 -2.22 19.97
CA ALA A 255 20.42 -2.11 21.36
C ALA A 255 19.79 -0.74 21.69
N THR A 256 19.36 0.03 20.68
CA THR A 256 18.78 1.37 20.89
C THR A 256 17.27 1.38 20.64
N PRO A 257 16.48 2.16 21.42
CA PRO A 257 15.03 2.24 21.26
C PRO A 257 14.57 2.78 19.89
N ARG A 258 15.43 3.54 19.20
CA ARG A 258 15.08 4.20 17.92
C ARG A 258 15.39 3.40 16.68
N LYS A 259 16.38 2.48 16.73
CA LYS A 259 16.81 1.62 15.64
C LYS A 259 17.07 0.23 16.20
N ARG A 260 16.06 -0.60 16.23
CA ARG A 260 16.18 -1.98 16.74
C ARG A 260 16.78 -2.92 15.71
N LEU A 261 16.47 -2.67 14.44
CA LEU A 261 16.94 -3.48 13.33
C LEU A 261 17.54 -2.56 12.26
N GLU A 262 18.72 -2.95 11.77
CA GLU A 262 19.34 -2.40 10.58
C GLU A 262 19.49 -3.53 9.57
N VAL A 263 19.13 -3.28 8.31
CA VAL A 263 19.26 -4.26 7.25
C VAL A 263 20.03 -3.61 6.11
N PHE A 264 21.02 -4.32 5.57
CA PHE A 264 21.82 -3.81 4.48
C PHE A 264 22.26 -4.91 3.53
N ASP A 265 22.53 -4.55 2.29
CA ASP A 265 23.11 -5.42 1.30
C ASP A 265 24.63 -5.43 1.43
N SER A 266 25.22 -6.62 1.44
CA SER A 266 26.68 -6.78 1.36
C SER A 266 27.15 -7.06 -0.07
N LYS A 267 26.22 -7.47 -0.95
CA LYS A 267 26.37 -7.62 -2.40
C LYS A 267 24.99 -7.50 -3.04
N SER A 268 24.93 -6.86 -4.20
CA SER A 268 23.71 -6.86 -5.01
C SER A 268 24.03 -6.60 -6.47
N ASP A 269 23.36 -7.32 -7.36
CA ASP A 269 23.45 -7.22 -8.81
C ASP A 269 22.07 -7.23 -9.45
N VAL A 270 21.93 -6.64 -10.63
CA VAL A 270 20.68 -6.59 -11.41
C VAL A 270 20.81 -7.43 -12.67
N TYR A 271 19.75 -8.18 -12.95
CA TYR A 271 19.64 -9.07 -14.12
C TYR A 271 18.31 -8.87 -14.83
N VAL A 272 18.24 -9.37 -16.07
CA VAL A 272 17.01 -9.50 -16.84
C VAL A 272 16.81 -10.98 -17.19
N ALA A 273 15.58 -11.48 -17.11
CA ALA A 273 15.21 -12.79 -17.60
C ALA A 273 14.23 -12.68 -18.76
N ASP A 274 14.44 -13.42 -19.82
CA ASP A 274 13.48 -13.61 -20.91
C ASP A 274 12.60 -14.83 -20.58
N LEU A 275 11.34 -14.58 -20.35
CA LEU A 275 10.33 -15.59 -19.97
C LEU A 275 9.85 -16.45 -21.17
N GLU A 276 10.23 -16.12 -22.41
CA GLU A 276 9.91 -16.92 -23.60
C GLU A 276 11.03 -17.93 -23.89
N THR A 277 12.28 -17.52 -23.74
CA THR A 277 13.44 -18.36 -24.04
C THR A 277 14.03 -19.03 -22.80
N ASN A 278 13.60 -18.63 -21.59
CA ASN A 278 14.14 -19.06 -20.29
C ASN A 278 15.66 -18.78 -20.19
N THR A 279 16.08 -17.60 -20.61
CA THR A 279 17.48 -17.18 -20.59
C THR A 279 17.67 -15.96 -19.70
N ILE A 280 18.85 -15.88 -19.08
CA ILE A 280 19.28 -14.72 -18.30
C ILE A 280 20.13 -13.82 -19.17
N ILE A 281 19.84 -12.54 -19.13
CA ILE A 281 20.56 -11.46 -19.77
C ILE A 281 21.28 -10.66 -18.70
N SER A 282 22.59 -10.54 -18.81
CA SER A 282 23.43 -9.79 -17.87
C SER A 282 24.22 -8.69 -18.59
N SER A 283 24.70 -7.73 -17.83
CA SER A 283 25.59 -6.67 -18.30
C SER A 283 26.60 -6.34 -17.21
N PRO A 284 27.87 -6.13 -17.53
CA PRO A 284 28.86 -5.67 -16.55
C PRO A 284 28.50 -4.35 -15.88
N LEU A 285 27.61 -3.55 -16.49
CA LEU A 285 27.11 -2.30 -15.91
C LEU A 285 26.00 -2.49 -14.87
N LEU A 286 25.49 -3.71 -14.72
CA LEU A 286 24.39 -4.07 -13.80
C LEU A 286 24.78 -5.20 -12.84
N SER A 287 25.93 -5.85 -13.06
CA SER A 287 26.37 -7.02 -12.28
C SER A 287 27.89 -7.09 -12.24
N ASP A 288 28.52 -6.11 -11.63
CA ASP A 288 29.95 -6.10 -11.41
C ASP A 288 30.29 -6.00 -9.91
N SER A 289 31.54 -6.35 -9.56
CA SER A 289 31.97 -6.29 -8.16
C SER A 289 32.35 -4.89 -7.68
N LEU A 290 32.23 -3.88 -8.52
CA LEU A 290 32.65 -2.50 -8.26
C LEU A 290 31.50 -1.59 -7.84
N ALA A 291 30.26 -2.10 -7.84
CA ALA A 291 29.08 -1.37 -7.38
C ALA A 291 28.06 -2.32 -6.75
N PHE A 292 27.05 -1.75 -6.12
CA PHE A 292 25.84 -2.43 -5.66
C PHE A 292 24.69 -1.94 -6.51
N GLU A 293 24.02 -2.80 -7.26
CA GLU A 293 22.83 -2.52 -8.07
C GLU A 293 21.61 -3.23 -7.49
N THR A 294 20.50 -2.50 -7.31
CA THR A 294 19.29 -3.07 -6.72
C THR A 294 18.03 -2.31 -7.16
N PHE A 295 16.85 -2.85 -6.81
CA PHE A 295 15.51 -2.29 -7.07
C PHE A 295 15.25 -1.93 -8.53
N PRO A 296 15.49 -2.83 -9.48
CA PRO A 296 15.26 -2.52 -10.88
C PRO A 296 13.77 -2.44 -11.22
N THR A 297 13.43 -1.58 -12.19
CA THR A 297 12.10 -1.49 -12.79
C THR A 297 12.20 -1.04 -14.24
N PHE A 298 11.35 -1.58 -15.11
CA PHE A 298 11.27 -1.12 -16.49
C PHE A 298 10.52 0.21 -16.62
N SER A 299 10.87 0.98 -17.63
CA SER A 299 10.01 2.07 -18.09
C SER A 299 8.73 1.52 -18.74
N PRO A 300 7.57 2.23 -18.66
CA PRO A 300 6.33 1.79 -19.27
C PRO A 300 6.36 1.67 -20.80
N ASP A 301 7.32 2.34 -21.43
CA ASP A 301 7.54 2.25 -22.88
C ASP A 301 8.51 1.11 -23.29
N GLY A 302 9.13 0.44 -22.30
CA GLY A 302 10.05 -0.68 -22.51
C GLY A 302 11.46 -0.28 -22.94
N LYS A 303 11.82 1.03 -22.90
CA LYS A 303 13.10 1.52 -23.42
C LYS A 303 14.21 1.66 -22.40
N TYR A 304 13.88 1.61 -21.11
CA TYR A 304 14.84 1.80 -20.02
C TYR A 304 14.60 0.82 -18.88
N ILE A 305 15.66 0.49 -18.18
CA ILE A 305 15.66 -0.08 -16.85
C ILE A 305 16.13 1.01 -15.89
N TYR A 306 15.31 1.36 -14.90
CA TYR A 306 15.68 2.22 -13.78
C TYR A 306 16.12 1.33 -12.62
N PHE A 307 17.15 1.76 -11.89
CA PHE A 307 17.70 1.00 -10.77
C PHE A 307 18.42 1.92 -9.79
N CYS A 308 18.74 1.40 -8.62
CA CYS A 308 19.56 2.10 -7.63
C CYS A 308 20.98 1.54 -7.65
N SER A 309 22.00 2.42 -7.65
CA SER A 309 23.40 2.00 -7.61
C SER A 309 24.19 2.79 -6.59
N ALA A 310 25.11 2.10 -5.89
CA ALA A 310 26.07 2.68 -4.96
C ALA A 310 27.45 2.07 -5.12
N PRO A 311 28.54 2.86 -4.94
CA PRO A 311 29.87 2.28 -4.91
C PRO A 311 30.05 1.37 -3.69
N PRO A 312 30.90 0.36 -3.77
CA PRO A 312 31.20 -0.53 -2.66
C PRO A 312 31.71 0.23 -1.44
N THR A 313 31.30 -0.22 -0.30
CA THR A 313 31.69 0.36 1.00
C THR A 313 32.12 -0.76 1.92
N LYS A 314 33.10 -0.49 2.81
CA LYS A 314 33.52 -1.47 3.81
C LYS A 314 32.44 -1.62 4.87
N LEU A 315 31.71 -2.73 4.81
CA LEU A 315 30.64 -3.05 5.74
C LEU A 315 31.14 -3.90 6.93
N PRO A 316 30.55 -3.72 8.13
CA PRO A 316 29.45 -2.78 8.47
C PRO A 316 29.90 -1.35 8.74
N ASP A 317 31.20 -1.06 8.88
CA ASP A 317 31.73 0.22 9.37
C ASP A 317 31.28 1.43 8.52
N GLY A 318 31.25 1.28 7.19
CA GLY A 318 30.88 2.33 6.26
C GLY A 318 29.37 2.38 5.89
N LEU A 319 28.49 1.67 6.60
CA LEU A 319 27.07 1.61 6.25
C LEU A 319 26.42 2.99 6.22
N LYS A 320 26.75 3.87 7.18
CA LYS A 320 26.19 5.22 7.27
C LYS A 320 26.65 6.17 6.17
N GLU A 321 27.71 5.84 5.44
CA GLU A 321 28.20 6.58 4.26
C GLU A 321 27.62 6.05 2.96
N MET A 322 26.93 4.89 2.99
CA MET A 322 26.35 4.26 1.81
C MET A 322 25.18 5.09 1.28
N ARG A 323 25.30 5.60 0.06
CA ARG A 323 24.31 6.41 -0.63
C ARG A 323 24.07 5.85 -2.01
N TYR A 324 22.87 5.32 -2.23
CA TYR A 324 22.46 4.87 -3.55
C TYR A 324 21.96 6.06 -4.37
N SER A 325 22.29 6.04 -5.64
CA SER A 325 21.80 7.01 -6.65
C SER A 325 20.73 6.35 -7.51
N LEU A 326 19.78 7.15 -8.03
CA LEU A 326 18.84 6.71 -9.05
C LEU A 326 19.53 6.75 -10.41
N CYS A 327 19.60 5.60 -11.06
CA CYS A 327 20.20 5.41 -12.36
C CYS A 327 19.20 4.87 -13.37
N ARG A 328 19.52 4.98 -14.67
CA ARG A 328 18.85 4.24 -15.73
C ARG A 328 19.87 3.78 -16.78
N ILE A 329 19.50 2.70 -17.47
CA ILE A 329 20.22 2.18 -18.63
C ILE A 329 19.21 1.88 -19.74
N ALA A 330 19.60 2.07 -21.00
CA ALA A 330 18.74 1.74 -22.14
C ALA A 330 18.47 0.22 -22.20
N PHE A 331 17.30 -0.15 -22.68
CA PHE A 331 16.90 -1.52 -22.96
C PHE A 331 16.12 -1.58 -24.27
N ASP A 332 16.46 -2.50 -25.13
CA ASP A 332 15.67 -2.77 -26.33
C ASP A 332 14.85 -4.05 -26.15
N GLU A 333 13.55 -3.88 -25.94
CA GLU A 333 12.63 -4.98 -25.69
C GLU A 333 12.44 -5.91 -26.90
N ASN A 334 12.75 -5.46 -28.12
CA ASN A 334 12.65 -6.30 -29.32
C ASN A 334 13.78 -7.34 -29.38
N THR A 335 14.97 -6.96 -28.95
CA THR A 335 16.19 -7.77 -29.03
C THR A 335 16.64 -8.34 -27.67
N GLY A 336 16.11 -7.81 -26.56
CA GLY A 336 16.59 -8.12 -25.21
C GLY A 336 17.96 -7.49 -24.90
N THR A 337 18.36 -6.43 -25.61
CA THR A 337 19.71 -5.85 -25.48
C THR A 337 19.72 -4.76 -24.42
N ILE A 338 20.66 -4.86 -23.47
CA ILE A 338 20.96 -3.83 -22.48
C ILE A 338 21.95 -2.82 -23.09
N GLY A 339 21.75 -1.54 -22.86
CA GLY A 339 22.61 -0.46 -23.33
C GLY A 339 24.01 -0.46 -22.73
N THR A 340 24.87 0.43 -23.22
CA THR A 340 26.28 0.50 -22.86
C THR A 340 26.65 1.72 -22.01
N GLU A 341 25.65 2.55 -21.64
CA GLU A 341 25.84 3.75 -20.84
C GLU A 341 24.81 3.84 -19.72
N VAL A 342 25.23 4.27 -18.53
CA VAL A 342 24.37 4.51 -17.37
C VAL A 342 24.20 5.98 -17.14
N ASP A 343 22.96 6.45 -17.15
CA ASP A 343 22.59 7.82 -16.76
C ASP A 343 22.26 7.89 -15.27
N THR A 344 22.85 8.83 -14.54
CA THR A 344 22.47 9.15 -13.16
C THR A 344 21.42 10.26 -13.16
N LEU A 345 20.20 9.94 -12.72
CA LEU A 345 19.09 10.89 -12.70
C LEU A 345 18.97 11.66 -11.38
N PHE A 346 19.38 11.02 -10.28
CA PHE A 346 19.45 11.65 -8.96
C PHE A 346 20.69 11.11 -8.23
N ASN A 347 21.67 12.00 -8.04
CA ASN A 347 22.94 11.61 -7.37
C ASN A 347 22.73 11.67 -5.84
N GLY A 348 22.54 10.50 -5.23
CA GLY A 348 22.28 10.38 -3.79
C GLY A 348 23.47 10.86 -2.95
N ARG A 349 24.70 10.61 -3.38
CA ARG A 349 25.92 11.05 -2.65
C ARG A 349 26.01 12.57 -2.58
N GLU A 350 25.80 13.25 -3.70
CA GLU A 350 25.82 14.73 -3.75
C GLU A 350 24.68 15.36 -2.94
N LYS A 351 23.52 14.69 -2.89
CA LYS A 351 22.36 15.14 -2.14
C LYS A 351 22.40 14.75 -0.65
N GLY A 352 23.34 13.90 -0.23
CA GLY A 352 23.40 13.37 1.13
C GLY A 352 22.29 12.37 1.47
N LEU A 353 21.66 11.77 0.45
CA LEU A 353 20.50 10.88 0.55
C LEU A 353 20.76 9.56 -0.14
N SER A 354 20.11 8.49 0.30
CA SER A 354 20.12 7.18 -0.34
C SER A 354 18.79 6.90 -1.00
N VAL A 355 18.80 6.45 -2.26
CA VAL A 355 17.59 6.20 -3.07
C VAL A 355 17.22 4.72 -3.01
N CYS A 356 15.90 4.45 -2.89
CA CYS A 356 15.34 3.11 -2.90
C CYS A 356 14.04 3.05 -3.72
N HIS A 357 13.70 1.86 -4.22
CA HIS A 357 12.39 1.52 -4.79
C HIS A 357 11.87 2.47 -5.87
N PRO A 358 12.58 2.75 -6.96
CA PRO A 358 12.05 3.57 -8.03
C PRO A 358 10.82 2.89 -8.68
N ARG A 359 9.76 3.69 -8.94
CA ARG A 359 8.54 3.26 -9.62
C ARG A 359 8.08 4.32 -10.59
N VAL A 360 8.05 4.00 -11.87
CA VAL A 360 7.58 4.91 -12.92
C VAL A 360 6.06 4.87 -13.00
N SER A 361 5.42 6.04 -13.17
CA SER A 361 3.99 6.11 -13.46
C SER A 361 3.68 5.47 -14.82
N PRO A 362 2.56 4.74 -15.00
CA PRO A 362 2.22 4.08 -16.26
C PRO A 362 2.19 5.00 -17.48
N ASP A 363 1.92 6.31 -17.32
CA ASP A 363 2.00 7.32 -18.38
C ASP A 363 3.43 7.78 -18.73
N GLY A 364 4.44 7.29 -17.98
CA GLY A 364 5.85 7.58 -18.22
C GLY A 364 6.30 9.00 -17.86
N ARG A 365 5.47 9.78 -17.16
CA ARG A 365 5.76 11.21 -16.86
C ARG A 365 6.53 11.37 -15.55
N HIS A 366 6.22 10.56 -14.55
CA HIS A 366 6.75 10.70 -13.21
C HIS A 366 7.40 9.41 -12.74
N LEU A 367 8.43 9.56 -11.94
CA LEU A 367 9.05 8.44 -11.22
C LEU A 367 9.06 8.79 -9.74
N VAL A 368 8.38 7.99 -8.92
CA VAL A 368 8.46 8.10 -7.46
C VAL A 368 9.51 7.14 -6.94
N PHE A 369 10.28 7.59 -5.97
CA PHE A 369 11.29 6.81 -5.27
C PHE A 369 11.31 7.20 -3.80
N THR A 370 11.82 6.31 -2.96
CA THR A 370 12.04 6.61 -1.53
C THR A 370 13.46 7.13 -1.32
N VAL A 371 13.64 8.09 -0.43
CA VAL A 371 14.94 8.52 0.06
C VAL A 371 15.06 8.24 1.56
N ALA A 372 16.28 7.95 2.01
CA ALA A 372 16.66 7.85 3.42
C ALA A 372 18.05 8.47 3.61
N ASP A 373 18.51 8.62 4.84
CA ASP A 373 19.84 9.16 5.11
C ASP A 373 20.95 8.27 4.56
N TYR A 374 20.76 6.93 4.56
CA TYR A 374 21.71 5.94 4.05
C TYR A 374 21.05 4.57 3.80
N GLY A 375 21.77 3.63 3.18
CA GLY A 375 21.36 2.24 3.04
C GLY A 375 20.22 1.98 2.05
N THR A 376 19.58 0.81 2.17
CA THR A 376 18.61 0.29 1.21
C THR A 376 17.28 -0.17 1.81
N PHE A 377 17.09 -0.08 3.13
CA PHE A 377 15.87 -0.56 3.80
C PHE A 377 15.12 0.58 4.49
N PRO A 378 14.49 1.46 3.72
CA PRO A 378 13.90 2.70 4.21
C PRO A 378 12.76 2.49 5.23
N ILE A 379 12.09 1.34 5.26
CA ILE A 379 11.05 1.03 6.25
C ILE A 379 11.56 1.04 7.70
N TRP A 380 12.89 0.91 7.90
CA TRP A 380 13.56 0.98 9.20
C TRP A 380 14.13 2.36 9.52
N HIS A 381 14.07 3.27 8.54
CA HIS A 381 14.53 4.63 8.65
C HIS A 381 13.34 5.55 8.90
N GLN A 382 13.26 6.14 10.10
CA GLN A 382 12.16 7.04 10.48
C GLN A 382 12.08 8.24 9.54
N GLU A 383 13.22 8.69 9.02
CA GLU A 383 13.38 9.84 8.14
C GLU A 383 13.15 9.52 6.65
N SER A 384 12.69 8.31 6.34
CA SER A 384 12.47 7.96 4.94
C SER A 384 11.22 8.61 4.37
N ASP A 385 11.40 9.27 3.22
CA ASP A 385 10.42 10.07 2.52
C ASP A 385 10.25 9.64 1.05
N LEU A 386 9.09 9.87 0.49
CA LEU A 386 8.86 9.78 -0.94
C LEU A 386 9.33 11.04 -1.66
N ARG A 387 9.88 10.86 -2.87
CA ARG A 387 10.25 11.94 -3.80
C ARG A 387 9.67 11.62 -5.16
N MET A 388 9.27 12.64 -5.91
CA MET A 388 8.76 12.47 -7.26
C MET A 388 9.61 13.23 -8.26
N LEU A 389 10.19 12.51 -9.23
CA LEU A 389 10.95 13.07 -10.34
C LEU A 389 10.03 13.21 -11.56
N ASN A 390 9.96 14.40 -12.12
CA ASN A 390 9.38 14.61 -13.45
C ASN A 390 10.40 14.18 -14.51
N LEU A 391 10.10 13.12 -15.24
CA LEU A 391 11.02 12.54 -16.22
C LEU A 391 11.23 13.39 -17.48
N GLN A 392 10.37 14.37 -17.71
CA GLN A 392 10.50 15.30 -18.85
C GLN A 392 11.37 16.50 -18.51
N THR A 393 11.21 17.08 -17.30
CA THR A 393 11.93 18.30 -16.87
C THR A 393 13.18 18.00 -16.06
N GLY A 394 13.28 16.82 -15.45
CA GLY A 394 14.34 16.45 -14.50
C GLY A 394 14.16 17.08 -13.10
N GLU A 395 13.06 17.80 -12.86
CA GLU A 395 12.78 18.40 -11.56
C GLU A 395 12.26 17.36 -10.55
N THR A 396 12.66 17.53 -9.29
CA THR A 396 12.27 16.65 -8.18
C THR A 396 11.38 17.40 -7.19
N ASP A 397 10.20 16.86 -6.90
CA ASP A 397 9.30 17.30 -5.84
C ASP A 397 9.56 16.51 -4.55
N GLU A 398 9.63 17.24 -3.43
CA GLU A 398 9.81 16.68 -2.10
C GLU A 398 8.54 16.01 -1.52
N MET A 399 7.40 16.09 -2.17
CA MET A 399 6.11 15.53 -1.76
C MET A 399 5.74 15.86 -0.30
N ARG A 400 6.01 17.08 0.15
CA ARG A 400 5.87 17.49 1.56
C ARG A 400 4.47 17.30 2.15
N LEU A 401 3.42 17.37 1.32
CA LEU A 401 2.04 17.15 1.76
C LEU A 401 1.76 15.65 2.00
N VAL A 402 2.51 14.78 1.35
CA VAL A 402 2.36 13.32 1.40
C VAL A 402 3.19 12.71 2.51
N ASN A 403 4.42 13.17 2.67
CA ASN A 403 5.36 12.66 3.66
C ASN A 403 4.98 13.06 5.09
N SER A 404 5.42 12.29 6.04
CA SER A 404 5.18 12.47 7.48
C SER A 404 6.50 12.56 8.26
N ALA A 405 6.43 12.71 9.58
CA ALA A 405 7.62 12.65 10.44
C ALA A 405 8.10 11.20 10.72
N LYS A 406 7.54 10.21 10.04
CA LYS A 406 7.85 8.79 10.17
C LYS A 406 8.07 8.18 8.78
N SER A 407 8.53 6.93 8.74
CA SER A 407 8.81 6.24 7.48
C SER A 407 7.61 6.21 6.54
N ASP A 408 7.80 6.72 5.32
CA ASP A 408 6.89 6.67 4.18
C ASP A 408 7.62 5.99 3.01
N THR A 409 7.20 4.78 2.60
CA THR A 409 7.96 3.96 1.65
C THR A 409 7.10 2.88 0.97
N TYR A 410 7.71 2.01 0.15
CA TYR A 410 7.06 0.90 -0.55
C TYR A 410 5.81 1.34 -1.33
N HIS A 411 6.00 2.25 -2.26
CA HIS A 411 4.92 2.82 -3.06
C HIS A 411 4.69 2.06 -4.36
N SER A 412 3.44 2.15 -4.86
CA SER A 412 2.99 1.61 -6.14
C SER A 412 2.01 2.58 -6.79
N TRP A 413 2.05 2.68 -8.13
CA TRP A 413 1.12 3.47 -8.92
C TRP A 413 -0.12 2.69 -9.32
N SER A 414 -1.26 3.37 -9.47
CA SER A 414 -2.43 2.85 -10.17
C SER A 414 -2.23 2.83 -11.69
N SER A 415 -3.00 2.00 -12.39
CA SER A 415 -2.91 1.84 -13.84
C SER A 415 -3.18 3.14 -14.61
N ASN A 416 -4.00 4.05 -14.07
CA ASN A 416 -4.32 5.34 -14.67
C ASN A 416 -3.32 6.46 -14.32
N SER A 417 -2.25 6.18 -13.57
CA SER A 417 -1.24 7.15 -13.13
C SER A 417 -1.78 8.29 -12.26
N ARG A 418 -2.93 8.08 -11.61
CA ARG A 418 -3.57 9.11 -10.75
C ARG A 418 -3.44 8.81 -9.27
N TRP A 419 -3.18 7.58 -8.89
CA TRP A 419 -3.10 7.18 -7.49
C TRP A 419 -1.75 6.55 -7.16
N LEU A 420 -1.24 6.89 -5.99
CA LEU A 420 -0.18 6.17 -5.31
C LEU A 420 -0.77 5.48 -4.10
N VAL A 421 -0.33 4.25 -3.84
CA VAL A 421 -0.44 3.61 -2.53
C VAL A 421 0.96 3.45 -1.97
N PHE A 422 1.13 3.63 -0.67
CA PHE A 422 2.42 3.47 0.01
C PHE A 422 2.24 3.03 1.46
N ALA A 423 3.26 2.39 2.02
CA ALA A 423 3.28 2.02 3.44
C ALA A 423 3.80 3.20 4.27
N SER A 424 3.00 3.65 5.24
CA SER A 424 3.34 4.74 6.15
C SER A 424 3.27 4.31 7.59
N LYS A 425 4.26 4.69 8.39
CA LYS A 425 4.28 4.50 9.85
C LYS A 425 3.89 5.76 10.62
N ARG A 426 3.20 6.71 9.98
CA ARG A 426 2.93 8.07 10.51
C ARG A 426 2.20 8.12 11.84
N ASP A 427 1.39 7.13 12.16
CA ASP A 427 0.56 7.15 13.38
C ASP A 427 1.40 6.87 14.63
N ASP A 428 2.20 5.80 14.63
CA ASP A 428 2.92 5.31 15.82
C ASP A 428 4.42 5.06 15.61
N GLY A 429 4.89 5.10 14.37
CA GLY A 429 6.28 4.83 13.98
C GLY A 429 6.65 3.33 13.96
N LEU A 430 5.70 2.44 14.23
CA LEU A 430 5.92 0.99 14.34
C LEU A 430 5.16 0.21 13.26
N TYR A 431 3.84 0.38 13.18
CA TYR A 431 2.99 -0.35 12.25
C TYR A 431 2.82 0.41 10.94
N GLY A 432 3.28 -0.19 9.84
CA GLY A 432 3.01 0.32 8.49
C GLY A 432 1.55 0.15 8.12
N LYS A 433 0.90 1.22 7.64
CA LYS A 433 -0.48 1.20 7.12
C LYS A 433 -0.48 1.64 5.66
N PRO A 434 -1.38 1.13 4.80
CA PRO A 434 -1.46 1.57 3.41
C PRO A 434 -2.19 2.92 3.33
N TYR A 435 -1.49 3.92 2.80
CA TYR A 435 -2.03 5.25 2.53
C TYR A 435 -2.15 5.47 1.04
N PHE A 436 -3.22 6.12 0.60
CA PHE A 436 -3.48 6.49 -0.78
C PHE A 436 -3.30 7.99 -0.97
N CYS A 437 -2.68 8.36 -2.09
CA CYS A 437 -2.45 9.74 -2.46
C CYS A 437 -2.87 9.96 -3.91
N TYR A 438 -3.71 10.96 -4.16
CA TYR A 438 -4.04 11.41 -5.51
C TYR A 438 -2.91 12.26 -6.08
N VAL A 439 -2.54 11.99 -7.32
CA VAL A 439 -1.60 12.81 -8.10
C VAL A 439 -2.36 13.35 -9.31
N ASP A 440 -2.54 14.66 -9.36
CA ASP A 440 -3.29 15.30 -10.43
C ASP A 440 -2.55 15.29 -11.79
N ARG A 441 -3.20 15.78 -12.83
CA ARG A 441 -2.62 15.79 -14.18
C ARG A 441 -1.41 16.72 -14.35
N LEU A 442 -1.19 17.61 -13.40
CA LEU A 442 -0.03 18.50 -13.35
C LEU A 442 1.13 17.89 -12.54
N GLY A 443 0.92 16.71 -11.94
CA GLY A 443 1.90 16.03 -11.10
C GLY A 443 1.89 16.52 -9.66
N LYS A 444 0.86 17.27 -9.22
CA LYS A 444 0.73 17.68 -7.82
C LYS A 444 0.10 16.55 -7.00
N ALA A 445 0.79 16.16 -5.95
CA ALA A 445 0.30 15.20 -4.97
C ALA A 445 -0.60 15.87 -3.93
N HIS A 446 -1.70 15.20 -3.53
CA HIS A 446 -2.71 15.67 -2.59
C HIS A 446 -2.53 15.02 -1.21
N LYS A 447 -3.30 15.49 -0.21
CA LYS A 447 -3.31 14.93 1.15
C LYS A 447 -3.61 13.42 1.08
N PRO A 448 -2.77 12.57 1.68
CA PRO A 448 -3.01 11.12 1.69
C PRO A 448 -4.06 10.74 2.76
N PHE A 449 -4.73 9.61 2.53
CA PHE A 449 -5.65 8.99 3.47
C PHE A 449 -5.37 7.48 3.60
N VAL A 450 -5.68 6.93 4.77
CA VAL A 450 -5.43 5.50 5.05
C VAL A 450 -6.51 4.62 4.42
N LEU A 451 -6.18 3.37 4.09
CA LEU A 451 -7.11 2.36 3.58
C LEU A 451 -8.36 2.25 4.48
N PRO A 452 -9.56 2.48 3.93
CA PRO A 452 -10.80 2.34 4.69
C PRO A 452 -11.03 0.91 5.19
N GLN A 453 -11.56 0.79 6.39
CA GLN A 453 -11.89 -0.48 7.02
C GLN A 453 -13.40 -0.56 7.31
N GLU A 454 -13.96 -1.78 7.28
CA GLU A 454 -15.35 -2.03 7.64
C GLU A 454 -15.61 -1.62 9.10
N ASP A 455 -14.76 -2.10 10.01
CA ASP A 455 -14.72 -1.69 11.40
C ASP A 455 -13.80 -0.48 11.57
N PRO A 456 -14.29 0.71 11.93
CA PRO A 456 -13.47 1.90 12.11
C PRO A 456 -12.47 1.80 13.28
N HIS A 457 -12.64 0.82 14.19
CA HIS A 457 -11.69 0.49 15.25
C HIS A 457 -10.54 -0.41 14.79
N PHE A 458 -10.56 -0.93 13.57
CA PHE A 458 -9.57 -1.90 13.08
C PHE A 458 -8.14 -1.52 13.40
N TYR A 459 -7.74 -0.27 13.19
CA TYR A 459 -6.39 0.20 13.44
C TYR A 459 -6.01 0.35 14.91
N ASP A 460 -6.98 0.24 15.85
CA ASP A 460 -6.72 0.28 17.29
C ASP A 460 -6.17 -1.07 17.80
N TYR A 461 -6.53 -2.18 17.15
CA TYR A 461 -6.13 -3.52 17.56
C TYR A 461 -5.30 -4.30 16.55
N ASN A 462 -5.10 -3.76 15.34
CA ASN A 462 -4.26 -4.42 14.35
C ASN A 462 -2.79 -4.28 14.70
N LEU A 463 -2.17 -5.41 15.10
CA LEU A 463 -0.77 -5.48 15.50
C LEU A 463 0.15 -5.98 14.37
N LYS A 464 -0.24 -5.79 13.11
CA LYS A 464 0.55 -6.14 11.94
C LYS A 464 0.79 -4.96 11.04
N SER A 465 1.93 -4.97 10.37
CA SER A 465 2.27 -4.01 9.32
C SER A 465 1.79 -4.48 7.97
N PHE A 466 1.17 -3.59 7.23
CA PHE A 466 0.98 -3.72 5.79
C PHE A 466 2.28 -3.33 5.09
N ASN A 467 2.80 -4.20 4.26
CA ASN A 467 4.09 -4.00 3.63
C ASN A 467 4.02 -4.25 2.12
N ALA A 468 4.78 -3.46 1.36
CA ALA A 468 4.83 -3.54 -0.10
C ALA A 468 3.43 -3.59 -0.75
N PRO A 469 2.55 -2.59 -0.49
CA PRO A 469 1.24 -2.55 -1.12
C PRO A 469 1.39 -2.34 -2.63
N GLU A 470 0.65 -3.13 -3.43
CA GLU A 470 0.66 -3.01 -4.89
C GLU A 470 -0.76 -3.05 -5.45
N LEU A 471 -1.08 -2.06 -6.29
CA LEU A 471 -2.37 -1.93 -6.94
C LEU A 471 -2.49 -2.89 -8.13
N GLY A 472 -3.66 -3.49 -8.29
CA GLY A 472 -4.02 -4.40 -9.37
C GLY A 472 -5.40 -4.12 -9.93
N ASN A 473 -5.54 -4.19 -11.26
CA ASN A 473 -6.79 -3.93 -11.95
C ASN A 473 -7.66 -5.19 -12.00
N GLY A 474 -8.00 -5.74 -10.85
CA GLY A 474 -8.87 -6.90 -10.69
C GLY A 474 -8.29 -7.99 -9.79
N ARG A 475 -9.12 -8.97 -9.51
CA ARG A 475 -8.83 -10.09 -8.62
C ARG A 475 -7.83 -11.05 -9.28
N LEU A 476 -6.86 -11.53 -8.51
CA LEU A 476 -5.94 -12.58 -8.95
C LEU A 476 -6.70 -13.87 -9.28
N PRO A 477 -6.41 -14.53 -10.43
CA PRO A 477 -7.14 -15.71 -10.90
C PRO A 477 -6.66 -17.02 -10.26
N PHE A 478 -6.09 -16.98 -9.08
CA PHE A 478 -5.59 -18.13 -8.33
C PHE A 478 -5.80 -17.94 -6.83
N ASP A 479 -5.67 -19.01 -6.07
CA ASP A 479 -5.78 -19.01 -4.61
C ASP A 479 -4.50 -19.53 -3.92
N ALA A 480 -4.55 -19.60 -2.58
CA ALA A 480 -3.42 -20.04 -1.78
C ALA A 480 -3.06 -21.51 -1.99
N LYS A 481 -4.02 -22.34 -2.38
CA LYS A 481 -3.78 -23.76 -2.70
C LYS A 481 -3.01 -23.87 -4.02
N ASP A 482 -3.38 -23.11 -5.03
CA ASP A 482 -2.69 -23.08 -6.31
C ASP A 482 -1.22 -22.68 -6.14
N VAL A 483 -0.93 -21.69 -5.27
CA VAL A 483 0.45 -21.30 -4.92
C VAL A 483 1.23 -22.43 -4.29
N LYS A 484 0.62 -23.18 -3.37
CA LYS A 484 1.24 -24.36 -2.75
C LYS A 484 1.53 -25.44 -3.79
N ASP A 485 0.53 -25.79 -4.60
CA ASP A 485 0.64 -26.85 -5.61
C ASP A 485 1.75 -26.49 -6.65
N ALA A 486 1.84 -25.24 -7.06
CA ALA A 486 2.90 -24.76 -7.94
C ALA A 486 4.29 -24.81 -7.29
N LEU A 487 4.39 -24.49 -5.99
CA LEU A 487 5.64 -24.54 -5.24
C LEU A 487 6.19 -25.97 -5.12
N GLU A 488 5.32 -26.97 -4.96
CA GLU A 488 5.65 -28.39 -4.89
C GLU A 488 5.92 -29.00 -6.28
N GLY A 489 5.55 -28.28 -7.36
CA GLY A 489 5.75 -28.71 -8.74
C GLY A 489 7.20 -28.62 -9.21
N GLN A 490 7.44 -29.17 -10.41
CA GLN A 490 8.73 -29.08 -11.06
C GLN A 490 9.00 -27.63 -11.49
N ALA A 491 10.18 -27.11 -11.14
CA ALA A 491 10.59 -25.77 -11.57
C ALA A 491 11.08 -25.76 -13.02
N MET A 492 10.81 -24.66 -13.70
CA MET A 492 11.38 -24.34 -15.00
C MET A 492 12.74 -23.66 -14.78
N ASP A 493 13.81 -24.28 -15.29
CA ASP A 493 15.17 -23.75 -15.15
C ASP A 493 15.49 -22.70 -16.21
N PHE A 494 16.26 -21.70 -15.79
CA PHE A 494 16.82 -20.66 -16.67
C PHE A 494 18.30 -20.93 -16.94
N LYS A 495 18.78 -20.45 -18.08
CA LYS A 495 20.17 -20.59 -18.55
C LYS A 495 20.80 -19.22 -18.74
N ASN A 496 22.12 -19.14 -18.60
CA ASN A 496 22.92 -17.98 -19.01
C ASN A 496 23.03 -17.91 -20.53
#